data_883133eef98321df64cc8e1e1d2eb0d7
#
_entry.id   883133eef98321df64cc8e1e1d2eb0d7
#
_cell.length_a   1.000
_cell.length_b   1.000
_cell.length_c   1.000
_cell.angle_alpha   90.00
_cell.angle_beta   90.00
_cell.angle_gamma   90.00
#
_symmetry.space_group_name_H-M   'P 1'
#
loop_
_entity.id
_entity.type
_entity.pdbx_description
1 polymer ?
#
loop_
_entity_poly.entity_id
_entity_poly.type
_entity_poly.pdbx_seq_one_letter_code
_entity_poly.pdbx_strand_id
1 'polypeptide(L)' 'MNITTKFSIGDELFAIDKKTAKAVKFKVGRIFVHVTKEGTPKVEYLGEGLTLLDGTYNEDVCFATIDELIEQVKSGISI' A
#
# COMPACT_ATOMS: atom_id res chain seq x y z
N MET A 1 -7.70 7.76 -20.64
CA MET A 1 -6.96 6.71 -19.90
C MET A 1 -7.68 6.40 -18.61
N ASN A 2 -8.06 5.15 -18.42
CA ASN A 2 -8.71 4.72 -17.18
C ASN A 2 -7.66 4.13 -16.25
N ILE A 3 -7.48 4.75 -15.09
CA ILE A 3 -6.56 4.24 -14.09
C ILE A 3 -7.39 3.61 -12.98
N THR A 4 -7.18 2.32 -12.77
CA THR A 4 -7.91 1.57 -11.75
C THR A 4 -6.96 1.26 -10.60
N THR A 5 -7.37 1.61 -9.38
CA THR A 5 -6.64 1.24 -8.18
C THR A 5 -7.34 0.07 -7.51
N LYS A 6 -6.56 -0.77 -6.80
CA LYS A 6 -7.13 -1.92 -6.08
C LYS A 6 -8.02 -1.50 -4.93
N PHE A 7 -7.70 -0.36 -4.32
CA PHE A 7 -8.38 0.10 -3.11
C PHE A 7 -8.87 1.52 -3.30
N SER A 8 -9.81 1.91 -2.49
CA SER A 8 -10.46 3.23 -2.55
C SER A 8 -10.21 4.02 -1.27
N ILE A 9 -10.39 5.33 -1.36
CA ILE A 9 -10.32 6.20 -0.17
C ILE A 9 -11.36 5.69 0.85
N GLY A 10 -10.92 5.56 2.10
CA GLY A 10 -11.77 5.04 3.17
C GLY A 10 -11.59 3.55 3.45
N ASP A 11 -10.93 2.82 2.56
CA ASP A 11 -10.66 1.40 2.79
C ASP A 11 -9.61 1.23 3.89
N GLU A 12 -9.78 0.20 4.72
CA GLU A 12 -8.77 -0.15 5.72
C GLU A 12 -7.82 -1.16 5.10
N LEU A 13 -6.53 -0.87 5.20
CA LEU A 13 -5.49 -1.72 4.62
C LEU A 13 -4.44 -2.11 5.66
N PHE A 14 -3.74 -3.17 5.35
CA PHE A 14 -2.61 -3.65 6.16
C PHE A 14 -1.34 -3.59 5.32
N ALA A 15 -0.25 -3.17 5.95
CA ALA A 15 1.05 -3.09 5.28
C ALA A 15 2.16 -3.35 6.29
N ILE A 16 3.36 -3.60 5.79
CA ILE A 16 4.55 -3.73 6.64
C ILE A 16 5.26 -2.38 6.66
N ASP A 17 5.45 -1.83 7.85
CA ASP A 17 6.25 -0.63 8.04
C ASP A 17 7.72 -1.02 7.91
N LYS A 18 8.41 -0.46 6.92
CA LYS A 18 9.81 -0.79 6.65
C LYS A 18 10.74 -0.36 7.77
N LYS A 19 10.40 0.70 8.50
CA LYS A 19 11.25 1.21 9.58
C LYS A 19 11.24 0.32 10.80
N THR A 20 10.08 -0.22 11.14
CA THR A 20 9.92 -1.03 12.36
C THR A 20 9.75 -2.51 12.05
N ALA A 21 9.56 -2.87 10.78
CA ALA A 21 9.27 -4.23 10.32
C ALA A 21 8.01 -4.82 10.97
N LYS A 22 7.08 -3.95 11.36
CA LYS A 22 5.83 -4.37 11.98
C LYS A 22 4.66 -4.19 11.03
N ALA A 23 3.66 -5.04 11.16
CA ALA A 23 2.42 -4.88 10.43
C ALA A 23 1.66 -3.69 10.99
N VAL A 24 1.19 -2.82 10.10
CA VAL A 24 0.41 -1.65 10.48
C VAL A 24 -0.93 -1.69 9.76
N LYS A 25 -1.93 -1.13 10.39
CA LYS A 25 -3.26 -0.98 9.82
C LYS A 25 -3.50 0.50 9.62
N PHE A 26 -3.99 0.86 8.43
CA PHE A 26 -4.30 2.25 8.16
C PHE A 26 -5.52 2.36 7.26
N LYS A 27 -6.14 3.52 7.28
CA LYS A 27 -7.27 3.83 6.42
C LYS A 27 -6.78 4.74 5.31
N VAL A 28 -7.14 4.46 4.08
CA VAL A 28 -6.68 5.24 2.93
C VAL A 28 -7.28 6.64 2.98
N GLY A 29 -6.41 7.64 3.08
CA GLY A 29 -6.81 9.06 3.05
C GLY A 29 -6.55 9.71 1.70
N ARG A 30 -5.50 9.29 1.01
CA ARG A 30 -5.17 9.79 -0.32
C ARG A 30 -4.58 8.70 -1.18
N ILE A 31 -4.77 8.83 -2.47
CA ILE A 31 -4.21 7.90 -3.46
C ILE A 31 -3.37 8.71 -4.43
N PHE A 32 -2.12 8.30 -4.62
CA PHE A 32 -1.21 8.91 -5.57
C PHE A 32 -0.97 7.95 -6.72
N VAL A 33 -1.13 8.44 -7.94
CA VAL A 33 -0.88 7.65 -9.14
C VAL A 33 0.21 8.33 -9.94
N HIS A 34 1.30 7.61 -10.18
CA HIS A 34 2.41 8.09 -10.97
C HIS A 34 2.42 7.35 -12.31
N VAL A 35 2.34 8.11 -13.39
CA VAL A 35 2.40 7.54 -14.74
C VAL A 35 3.77 7.82 -15.31
N THR A 36 4.47 6.76 -15.71
CA THR A 36 5.81 6.86 -16.26
C THR A 36 5.78 6.65 -17.78
N LYS A 37 6.92 6.89 -18.42
CA LYS A 37 7.06 6.64 -19.85
C LYS A 37 6.83 5.18 -20.22
N GLU A 38 7.02 4.28 -19.27
CA GLU A 38 6.82 2.85 -19.48
C GLU A 38 5.36 2.45 -19.51
N GLY A 39 4.47 3.39 -19.15
CA GLY A 39 3.03 3.17 -19.26
C GLY A 39 2.39 2.41 -18.12
N THR A 40 3.18 1.84 -17.21
CA THR A 40 2.64 1.14 -16.05
C THR A 40 2.47 2.12 -14.89
N PRO A 41 1.24 2.40 -14.45
CA PRO A 41 1.05 3.33 -13.34
C PRO A 41 1.53 2.74 -12.04
N LYS A 42 2.17 3.57 -11.23
CA LYS A 42 2.59 3.21 -9.87
C LYS A 42 1.60 3.86 -8.91
N VAL A 43 0.97 3.06 -8.06
CA VAL A 43 -0.03 3.53 -7.12
C VAL A 43 0.53 3.47 -5.71
N GLU A 44 0.34 4.57 -4.97
CA GLU A 44 0.76 4.67 -3.58
C GLU A 44 -0.41 5.16 -2.74
N TYR A 45 -0.49 4.69 -1.50
CA TYR A 45 -1.54 5.07 -0.57
C TYR A 45 -0.97 5.82 0.63
N LEU A 46 -1.65 6.88 1.02
CA LEU A 46 -1.31 7.65 2.22
C LEU A 46 -2.42 7.44 3.26
N GLY A 47 -2.02 7.14 4.49
CA GLY A 47 -2.97 6.94 5.58
C GLY A 47 -3.72 8.20 5.93
N GLU A 48 -4.97 8.05 6.37
CA GLU A 48 -5.81 9.15 6.79
C GLU A 48 -5.18 9.87 7.99
N GLY A 49 -5.10 11.18 7.91
CA GLY A 49 -4.48 11.99 8.95
C GLY A 49 -2.97 12.08 8.89
N LEU A 50 -2.33 11.34 7.97
CA LEU A 50 -0.88 11.39 7.79
C LEU A 50 -0.51 12.36 6.68
N THR A 51 0.76 12.76 6.65
CA THR A 51 1.31 13.63 5.63
C THR A 51 2.34 12.87 4.79
N LEU A 52 2.77 13.49 3.69
CA LEU A 52 3.81 12.88 2.85
C LEU A 52 5.12 12.66 3.61
N LEU A 53 5.36 13.43 4.68
CA LEU A 53 6.54 13.24 5.52
C LEU A 53 6.49 11.92 6.28
N ASP A 54 5.30 11.39 6.54
CA ASP A 54 5.13 10.11 7.21
C ASP A 54 5.36 8.93 6.26
N GLY A 55 5.37 9.19 4.96
CA GLY A 55 5.60 8.19 3.94
C GLY A 55 4.33 7.56 3.40
N THR A 56 4.45 6.97 2.23
CA THR A 56 3.35 6.30 1.56
C THR A 56 3.67 4.80 1.44
N TYR A 57 2.62 4.02 1.15
CA TYR A 57 2.78 2.58 0.92
C TYR A 57 2.41 2.26 -0.52
N ASN A 58 3.28 1.52 -1.20
CA ASN A 58 3.01 1.07 -2.55
C ASN A 58 1.85 0.07 -2.56
N GLU A 59 1.06 0.11 -3.61
CA GLU A 59 -0.08 -0.80 -3.75
C GLU A 59 0.33 -2.27 -3.58
N ASP A 60 1.54 -2.61 -4.03
CA ASP A 60 2.03 -3.99 -3.96
C ASP A 60 2.26 -4.49 -2.54
N VAL A 61 2.44 -3.59 -1.58
CA VAL A 61 2.69 -3.96 -0.18
C VAL A 61 1.48 -3.73 0.70
N CYS A 62 0.35 -3.40 0.11
CA CYS A 62 -0.90 -3.17 0.84
C CYS A 62 -1.86 -4.34 0.64
N PHE A 63 -2.53 -4.75 1.69
CA PHE A 63 -3.42 -5.90 1.68
C PHE A 63 -4.73 -5.57 2.38
N ALA A 64 -5.82 -6.15 1.88
CA ALA A 64 -7.16 -5.92 2.43
C ALA A 64 -7.36 -6.63 3.78
N THR A 65 -6.63 -7.72 4.02
CA THR A 65 -6.74 -8.48 5.26
C THR A 65 -5.36 -8.80 5.82
N ILE A 66 -5.32 -9.03 7.13
CA ILE A 66 -4.07 -9.42 7.78
C ILE A 66 -3.62 -10.81 7.31
N ASP A 67 -4.55 -11.67 6.96
CA ASP A 67 -4.23 -13.01 6.46
C ASP A 67 -3.47 -12.93 5.14
N GLU A 68 -3.88 -12.05 4.24
CA GLU A 68 -3.19 -11.85 2.98
C GLU A 68 -1.77 -11.32 3.21
N LEU A 69 -1.61 -10.40 4.17
CA LEU A 69 -0.31 -9.87 4.53
C LEU A 69 0.61 -10.98 5.03
N ILE A 70 0.10 -11.83 5.92
CA ILE A 70 0.87 -12.94 6.49
C ILE A 70 1.29 -13.91 5.40
N GLU A 71 0.41 -14.23 4.47
CA GLU A 71 0.73 -15.10 3.33
C GLU A 71 1.88 -14.52 2.49
N GLN A 72 1.85 -13.23 2.23
CA GLN A 72 2.89 -12.59 1.46
C GLN A 72 4.23 -12.60 2.20
N VAL A 73 4.21 -12.39 3.49
CA VAL A 73 5.42 -12.44 4.32
C VAL A 73 6.01 -13.85 4.31
N LYS A 74 5.17 -14.87 4.43
CA LYS A 74 5.63 -16.26 4.37
C LYS A 74 6.25 -16.59 3.01
N SER A 75 5.63 -16.10 1.93
CA SER A 75 6.17 -16.32 0.58
C SER A 75 7.52 -15.64 0.40
N GLY A 76 7.69 -14.45 1.00
CA GLY A 76 8.93 -13.69 0.89
C GLY A 76 10.06 -14.25 1.73
N ILE A 77 9.77 -15.12 2.70
CA ILE A 77 10.78 -15.68 3.59
C ILE A 77 11.34 -17.00 3.07
N SER A 78 10.75 -17.54 2.02
CA SER A 78 11.27 -18.77 1.44
C SER A 78 12.63 -18.49 0.79
N ILE A 79 13.62 -18.74 1.50
CA ILE A 79 14.99 -18.52 1.06
C ILE A 79 15.57 -19.87 0.65
#